data_6a07c7c2d8f0c8b8882885e7de199f6b
#
_entry.id   6a07c7c2d8f0c8b8882885e7de199f6b
#
_cell.length_a   1.000
_cell.length_b   1.000
_cell.length_c   1.000
_cell.angle_alpha   90.00
_cell.angle_beta   90.00
_cell.angle_gamma   90.00
#
_symmetry.space_group_name_H-M   'P 1'
#
loop_
_entity.id
_entity.type
_entity.pdbx_description
1 polymer ?
#
loop_
_entity_poly.entity_id
_entity_poly.type
_entity_poly.pdbx_seq_one_letter_code
_entity_poly.pdbx_strand_id
1 'polypeptide(L)'
;MIDTITNSVLGHILNYISNHKLFPHPEEKSSFVVPEKYLSSSANNSRRSSGYEKNNTYILEKKESNNISAADQPSSETVAEISNTIINSAFTDLEKNSRNDEEENNEEVIDIAEDKGYIVVDWYGDDDPENPQNWSNFKVCWILGLTGLLCLAIYMGSSVYTPGVAMMMEDLNTTQVKAILPLTCFILGYGVGPMFLSPLSEHPPFGRTYIYVVTLFIFVIVQIPTALADTIEKIVGLRVIAGFMASPALSTGGATIGDMVHPNNLYKGLVVWALFAFSGPAFGPLIGGVITQLVNWRWNFWFLCILSGSVLALLIIFLPETNHDTILHRRAARLRRLTGNDKIRSKYEIEQETNTISVSDLAKETLWRPIFIAFFEPMVLALNIYTAFIYIIVNSWFEAFPIVFEGIYHFNLIESGVVYISAILGAIIGACIYLYWVGQISREPNPAIEKFLKPAMFGSFFLPVGLFIFAWASSPKTHWIAPCIGAFIFCIGALNIFQAIFNYLGRGFYRYLASVFAGNCLMRSWSAAVFPLFVSPMYHNTAIKDFPVGPGGSILASVSVLMIAIPFVIYKFGVSLRGRSKYAN
;
A
#
# COMPACT_ATOMS: atom_id res chain seq x y z
N MET A 1 2.02 -17.05 19.88
CA MET A 1 2.89 -15.96 20.38
C MET A 1 4.38 -16.33 20.43
N ILE A 2 4.77 -17.47 20.99
CA ILE A 2 6.19 -17.88 21.02
C ILE A 2 6.74 -17.96 19.59
N ASP A 3 6.04 -18.60 18.67
CA ASP A 3 6.45 -18.70 17.26
C ASP A 3 6.53 -17.32 16.55
N THR A 4 5.74 -16.35 17.01
CA THR A 4 5.81 -14.97 16.50
C THR A 4 7.10 -14.31 16.95
N ILE A 5 7.52 -14.53 18.20
CA ILE A 5 8.77 -14.00 18.73
C ILE A 5 9.98 -14.69 18.09
N THR A 6 9.92 -16.01 17.87
CA THR A 6 11.02 -16.78 17.25
C THR A 6 11.42 -16.19 15.88
N ASN A 7 10.43 -15.82 15.08
CA ASN A 7 10.65 -15.27 13.73
C ASN A 7 10.71 -13.72 13.69
N SER A 8 10.73 -13.06 14.85
CA SER A 8 10.92 -11.60 14.97
C SER A 8 12.41 -11.22 15.03
N VAL A 9 12.69 -9.92 14.89
CA VAL A 9 14.06 -9.40 15.00
C VAL A 9 14.67 -9.74 16.36
N LEU A 10 13.89 -9.57 17.45
CA LEU A 10 14.34 -9.93 18.80
C LEU A 10 14.63 -11.44 18.91
N GLY A 11 13.76 -12.28 18.37
CA GLY A 11 13.94 -13.73 18.35
C GLY A 11 15.22 -14.13 17.66
N HIS A 12 15.50 -13.57 16.48
CA HIS A 12 16.76 -13.82 15.75
C HIS A 12 17.99 -13.37 16.54
N ILE A 13 17.97 -12.19 17.16
CA ILE A 13 19.08 -11.70 17.99
C ILE A 13 19.32 -12.62 19.20
N LEU A 14 18.25 -12.99 19.92
CA LEU A 14 18.36 -13.87 21.11
C LEU A 14 18.78 -15.30 20.72
N ASN A 15 18.31 -15.81 19.59
CA ASN A 15 18.70 -17.10 19.05
C ASN A 15 20.22 -17.11 18.76
N TYR A 16 20.71 -16.06 18.07
CA TYR A 16 22.14 -15.93 17.76
C TYR A 16 23.03 -15.79 19.00
N ILE A 17 22.66 -14.89 19.95
CA ILE A 17 23.44 -14.66 21.19
C ILE A 17 23.45 -15.91 22.09
N SER A 18 22.38 -16.68 22.10
CA SER A 18 22.26 -17.89 22.92
C SER A 18 22.88 -19.16 22.29
N ASN A 19 23.56 -19.04 21.16
CA ASN A 19 24.04 -20.17 20.36
C ASN A 19 22.89 -21.15 20.04
N HIS A 20 21.79 -20.64 19.49
CA HIS A 20 20.61 -21.38 19.02
C HIS A 20 19.84 -22.13 20.12
N LYS A 21 19.99 -21.73 21.40
CA LYS A 21 19.27 -22.33 22.54
C LYS A 21 17.94 -21.65 22.86
N LEU A 22 17.88 -20.31 22.72
CA LEU A 22 16.65 -19.55 22.93
C LEU A 22 15.95 -19.32 21.59
N PHE A 23 14.66 -19.63 21.55
CA PHE A 23 13.84 -19.51 20.33
C PHE A 23 14.41 -20.26 19.11
N PRO A 24 14.68 -21.58 19.23
CA PRO A 24 15.22 -22.36 18.13
C PRO A 24 14.19 -22.51 17.00
N HIS A 25 14.67 -22.36 15.76
CA HIS A 25 13.87 -22.68 14.58
C HIS A 25 13.56 -24.17 14.50
N PRO A 26 12.58 -24.61 13.69
CA PRO A 26 12.27 -26.03 13.55
C PRO A 26 13.49 -26.91 13.29
N GLU A 27 14.37 -26.45 12.39
CA GLU A 27 15.60 -27.17 11.98
C GLU A 27 16.67 -27.23 13.07
N GLU A 28 16.62 -26.35 14.06
CA GLU A 28 17.58 -26.27 15.17
C GLU A 28 17.17 -27.14 16.37
N LYS A 29 15.95 -27.70 16.35
CA LYS A 29 15.44 -28.58 17.43
C LYS A 29 16.03 -29.98 17.28
N SER A 30 16.43 -30.59 18.41
CA SER A 30 16.96 -31.96 18.44
C SER A 30 15.99 -33.04 17.93
N SER A 31 14.70 -32.72 17.87
CA SER A 31 13.64 -33.60 17.36
C SER A 31 13.39 -33.45 15.86
N PHE A 32 14.09 -32.54 15.19
CA PHE A 32 13.88 -32.31 13.76
C PHE A 32 14.51 -33.43 12.93
N VAL A 33 13.69 -34.03 12.07
CA VAL A 33 14.15 -35.03 11.09
C VAL A 33 14.28 -34.34 9.76
N VAL A 34 15.52 -34.29 9.24
CA VAL A 34 15.80 -33.71 7.93
C VAL A 34 15.10 -34.53 6.86
N PRO A 35 14.25 -33.95 6.00
CA PRO A 35 13.63 -34.68 4.91
C PRO A 35 14.67 -35.34 3.98
N GLU A 36 14.40 -36.56 3.53
CA GLU A 36 15.32 -37.37 2.75
C GLU A 36 15.85 -36.66 1.50
N LYS A 37 15.06 -35.79 0.88
CA LYS A 37 15.45 -34.99 -0.29
C LYS A 37 16.67 -34.10 -0.04
N TYR A 38 16.92 -33.69 1.20
CA TYR A 38 18.05 -32.84 1.59
C TYR A 38 19.29 -33.64 2.07
N LEU A 39 19.14 -34.95 2.28
CA LEU A 39 20.22 -35.81 2.74
C LEU A 39 21.01 -36.47 1.60
N SER A 40 20.43 -36.56 0.40
CA SER A 40 21.08 -37.23 -0.73
C SER A 40 22.24 -36.41 -1.30
N SER A 41 23.46 -36.85 -1.05
CA SER A 41 24.67 -36.27 -1.62
C SER A 41 25.01 -36.76 -3.04
N SER A 42 24.17 -37.54 -3.70
CA SER A 42 24.43 -38.12 -5.01
C SER A 42 23.31 -37.91 -6.02
N ALA A 43 23.69 -37.32 -7.13
CA ALA A 43 22.86 -37.11 -8.34
C ALA A 43 22.53 -38.43 -9.08
N ASN A 44 22.19 -39.51 -8.38
CA ASN A 44 21.93 -40.80 -9.01
C ASN A 44 20.63 -41.48 -8.58
N ASN A 45 19.57 -40.74 -8.33
CA ASN A 45 18.24 -41.37 -8.15
C ASN A 45 17.06 -40.51 -8.70
N SER A 46 17.27 -39.84 -9.82
CA SER A 46 16.17 -39.13 -10.53
C SER A 46 15.25 -40.09 -11.34
N ARG A 47 15.28 -41.40 -11.08
CA ARG A 47 14.39 -42.39 -11.71
C ARG A 47 13.43 -43.10 -10.75
N ARG A 48 13.13 -42.52 -9.59
CA ARG A 48 12.07 -43.07 -8.72
C ARG A 48 11.21 -41.96 -8.14
N SER A 49 9.96 -42.02 -8.56
CA SER A 49 8.78 -41.32 -8.03
C SER A 49 8.45 -39.94 -8.58
N SER A 50 8.25 -39.79 -9.85
CA SER A 50 7.17 -38.93 -10.34
C SER A 50 5.89 -39.76 -10.42
N GLY A 51 5.43 -40.23 -9.30
CA GLY A 51 4.13 -40.86 -9.15
C GLY A 51 3.08 -39.87 -8.72
N TYR A 52 2.97 -38.74 -9.36
CA TYR A 52 1.74 -38.00 -9.41
C TYR A 52 0.94 -38.55 -10.59
N GLU A 53 0.00 -39.43 -10.27
CA GLU A 53 -1.01 -39.87 -11.23
C GLU A 53 -1.70 -38.66 -11.83
N LYS A 54 -1.38 -38.37 -13.09
CA LYS A 54 -2.18 -37.54 -13.97
C LYS A 54 -3.51 -38.26 -14.26
N ASN A 55 -4.43 -38.18 -13.31
CA ASN A 55 -5.84 -38.46 -13.60
C ASN A 55 -6.52 -37.19 -14.09
N ASN A 56 -6.21 -36.80 -15.30
CA ASN A 56 -7.10 -35.96 -16.10
C ASN A 56 -7.01 -36.37 -17.56
N THR A 57 -7.74 -37.44 -17.85
CA THR A 57 -8.06 -37.84 -19.23
C THR A 57 -9.08 -36.84 -19.79
N TYR A 58 -8.62 -35.78 -20.42
CA TYR A 58 -9.49 -34.99 -21.29
C TYR A 58 -9.54 -35.67 -22.67
N ILE A 59 -10.70 -36.23 -22.94
CA ILE A 59 -11.09 -36.74 -24.27
C ILE A 59 -11.11 -35.54 -25.22
N LEU A 60 -10.13 -35.50 -26.12
CA LEU A 60 -10.18 -34.66 -27.32
C LEU A 60 -11.17 -35.26 -28.31
N GLU A 61 -12.43 -34.84 -28.24
CA GLU A 61 -13.34 -35.03 -29.39
C GLU A 61 -12.98 -34.02 -30.48
N LYS A 62 -12.44 -34.54 -31.55
CA LYS A 62 -12.39 -33.90 -32.87
C LYS A 62 -13.82 -33.58 -33.31
N LYS A 63 -14.22 -32.31 -33.34
CA LYS A 63 -15.37 -31.86 -34.10
C LYS A 63 -14.93 -31.42 -35.49
N GLU A 64 -15.44 -32.15 -36.46
CA GLU A 64 -15.33 -31.87 -37.89
C GLU A 64 -15.90 -30.49 -38.24
N SER A 65 -15.25 -29.87 -39.20
CA SER A 65 -15.68 -28.67 -39.88
C SER A 65 -16.98 -28.92 -40.65
N ASN A 66 -18.07 -28.29 -40.27
CA ASN A 66 -19.25 -28.18 -41.12
C ASN A 66 -19.43 -26.72 -41.59
N ASN A 67 -19.43 -26.61 -42.91
CA ASN A 67 -19.80 -25.43 -43.69
C ASN A 67 -21.13 -24.85 -43.21
N ILE A 68 -21.17 -23.58 -42.84
CA ILE A 68 -22.41 -22.84 -42.71
C ILE A 68 -22.43 -21.73 -43.76
N SER A 69 -23.41 -21.89 -44.64
CA SER A 69 -23.79 -20.94 -45.68
C SER A 69 -24.35 -19.65 -45.08
N ALA A 70 -24.09 -18.54 -45.76
CA ALA A 70 -24.58 -17.21 -45.45
C ALA A 70 -26.11 -17.13 -45.43
N ALA A 71 -26.68 -16.66 -44.33
CA ALA A 71 -27.86 -15.78 -44.18
C ALA A 71 -28.39 -15.90 -42.74
N ASP A 72 -28.14 -14.89 -41.95
CA ASP A 72 -29.04 -14.26 -40.98
C ASP A 72 -28.21 -13.33 -40.07
N GLN A 73 -28.62 -12.07 -40.00
CA GLN A 73 -28.02 -11.10 -39.06
C GLN A 73 -28.44 -11.46 -37.63
N PRO A 74 -27.51 -11.65 -36.69
CA PRO A 74 -27.86 -11.97 -35.32
C PRO A 74 -28.47 -10.78 -34.60
N SER A 75 -29.51 -11.02 -33.81
CA SER A 75 -30.15 -10.05 -32.92
C SER A 75 -29.14 -9.52 -31.86
N SER A 76 -29.39 -8.32 -31.32
CA SER A 76 -28.50 -7.66 -30.36
C SER A 76 -28.20 -8.47 -29.10
N GLU A 77 -29.03 -9.42 -28.73
CA GLU A 77 -28.79 -10.34 -27.60
C GLU A 77 -27.72 -11.39 -27.91
N THR A 78 -27.70 -11.90 -29.15
CA THR A 78 -26.71 -12.90 -29.59
C THR A 78 -25.30 -12.30 -29.69
N VAL A 79 -25.18 -11.01 -30.03
CA VAL A 79 -23.89 -10.31 -30.07
C VAL A 79 -23.35 -10.08 -28.65
N ALA A 80 -24.23 -9.83 -27.66
CA ALA A 80 -23.84 -9.70 -26.26
C ALA A 80 -23.39 -11.04 -25.64
N GLU A 81 -24.04 -12.14 -25.99
CA GLU A 81 -23.64 -13.51 -25.57
C GLU A 81 -22.33 -13.97 -26.20
N ILE A 82 -22.15 -13.73 -27.50
CA ILE A 82 -20.89 -14.05 -28.20
C ILE A 82 -19.75 -13.20 -27.68
N SER A 83 -20.01 -11.91 -27.43
CA SER A 83 -19.03 -10.99 -26.81
C SER A 83 -18.63 -11.45 -25.40
N ASN A 84 -19.60 -11.85 -24.58
CA ASN A 84 -19.33 -12.39 -23.24
C ASN A 84 -18.60 -13.74 -23.27
N THR A 85 -18.86 -14.58 -24.23
CA THR A 85 -18.17 -15.88 -24.40
C THR A 85 -16.72 -15.67 -24.83
N ILE A 86 -16.45 -14.75 -25.75
CA ILE A 86 -15.10 -14.40 -26.21
C ILE A 86 -14.33 -13.69 -25.07
N ILE A 87 -15.01 -12.83 -24.31
CA ILE A 87 -14.42 -12.15 -23.15
C ILE A 87 -14.07 -13.18 -22.05
N ASN A 88 -14.94 -14.13 -21.78
CA ASN A 88 -14.70 -15.15 -20.76
C ASN A 88 -13.59 -16.15 -21.17
N SER A 89 -13.47 -16.50 -22.46
CA SER A 89 -12.36 -17.33 -22.94
C SER A 89 -11.02 -16.57 -22.86
N ALA A 90 -10.99 -15.29 -23.21
CA ALA A 90 -9.80 -14.45 -23.07
C ALA A 90 -9.39 -14.26 -21.59
N PHE A 91 -10.35 -14.24 -20.66
CA PHE A 91 -10.05 -14.17 -19.23
C PHE A 91 -9.44 -15.47 -18.67
N THR A 92 -9.95 -16.61 -19.11
CA THR A 92 -9.40 -17.91 -18.73
C THR A 92 -7.98 -18.09 -19.28
N ASP A 93 -7.71 -17.53 -20.47
CA ASP A 93 -6.39 -17.57 -21.10
C ASP A 93 -5.41 -16.57 -20.45
N LEU A 94 -5.89 -15.43 -19.94
CA LEU A 94 -5.05 -14.44 -19.21
C LEU A 94 -4.67 -14.92 -17.79
N GLU A 95 -5.58 -15.56 -17.06
CA GLU A 95 -5.25 -16.21 -15.79
C GLU A 95 -4.33 -17.43 -15.99
N LYS A 96 -4.48 -18.15 -17.09
CA LYS A 96 -3.56 -19.21 -17.48
C LYS A 96 -2.18 -18.66 -17.87
N ASN A 97 -2.12 -17.54 -18.59
CA ASN A 97 -0.84 -16.96 -19.00
C ASN A 97 -0.05 -16.39 -17.80
N SER A 98 -0.70 -15.79 -16.80
CA SER A 98 0.01 -15.33 -15.60
C SER A 98 0.49 -16.48 -14.71
N ARG A 99 -0.29 -17.58 -14.64
CA ARG A 99 0.16 -18.83 -14.02
C ARG A 99 1.24 -19.51 -14.84
N ASN A 100 1.14 -19.48 -16.15
CA ASN A 100 2.14 -20.05 -17.04
C ASN A 100 3.47 -19.30 -16.95
N ASP A 101 3.49 -17.96 -16.80
CA ASP A 101 4.73 -17.19 -16.64
C ASP A 101 5.42 -17.47 -15.28
N GLU A 102 4.65 -17.69 -14.19
CA GLU A 102 5.20 -18.14 -12.90
C GLU A 102 5.60 -19.63 -12.95
N GLU A 103 4.83 -20.46 -13.66
CA GLU A 103 5.14 -21.85 -13.89
C GLU A 103 6.36 -21.99 -14.83
N GLU A 104 6.47 -21.19 -15.91
CA GLU A 104 7.63 -21.15 -16.81
C GLU A 104 8.91 -20.71 -16.07
N ASN A 105 8.85 -19.63 -15.27
CA ASN A 105 9.99 -19.23 -14.43
C ASN A 105 10.34 -20.29 -13.38
N ASN A 106 9.33 -20.97 -12.81
CA ASN A 106 9.59 -22.05 -11.86
C ASN A 106 10.18 -23.27 -12.57
N GLU A 107 9.70 -23.63 -13.77
CA GLU A 107 10.24 -24.71 -14.59
C GLU A 107 11.69 -24.40 -15.00
N GLU A 108 12.00 -23.18 -15.43
CA GLU A 108 13.37 -22.76 -15.78
C GLU A 108 14.33 -22.87 -14.58
N VAL A 109 13.89 -22.43 -13.38
CA VAL A 109 14.70 -22.55 -12.15
C VAL A 109 14.88 -24.02 -11.76
N ILE A 110 13.88 -24.87 -11.94
CA ILE A 110 13.94 -26.30 -11.65
C ILE A 110 14.89 -26.99 -12.63
N ASP A 111 14.80 -26.70 -13.93
CA ASP A 111 15.69 -27.25 -14.95
C ASP A 111 17.15 -26.89 -14.70
N ILE A 112 17.42 -25.63 -14.34
CA ILE A 112 18.77 -25.17 -13.97
C ILE A 112 19.25 -25.86 -12.69
N ALA A 113 18.37 -26.05 -11.71
CA ALA A 113 18.70 -26.74 -10.48
C ALA A 113 19.06 -28.21 -10.73
N GLU A 114 18.31 -28.88 -11.64
CA GLU A 114 18.58 -30.27 -12.04
C GLU A 114 19.91 -30.39 -12.80
N ASP A 115 20.18 -29.48 -13.73
CA ASP A 115 21.44 -29.48 -14.51
C ASP A 115 22.67 -29.30 -13.62
N LYS A 116 22.59 -28.40 -12.63
CA LYS A 116 23.65 -28.13 -11.65
C LYS A 116 23.65 -29.10 -10.48
N GLY A 117 22.67 -29.96 -10.35
CA GLY A 117 22.45 -30.87 -9.23
C GLY A 117 22.18 -30.16 -7.91
N TYR A 118 21.50 -29.02 -7.94
CA TYR A 118 21.04 -28.28 -6.77
C TYR A 118 19.74 -28.85 -6.21
N ILE A 119 19.55 -28.71 -4.92
CA ILE A 119 18.32 -29.10 -4.21
C ILE A 119 17.58 -27.81 -3.83
N VAL A 120 16.47 -27.53 -4.52
CA VAL A 120 15.64 -26.35 -4.26
C VAL A 120 14.91 -26.51 -2.93
N VAL A 121 15.02 -25.50 -2.07
CA VAL A 121 14.30 -25.46 -0.79
C VAL A 121 12.89 -24.94 -1.01
N ASP A 122 11.94 -25.66 -0.46
CA ASP A 122 10.52 -25.36 -0.50
C ASP A 122 9.87 -25.64 0.88
N TRP A 123 8.58 -25.35 1.01
CA TRP A 123 7.81 -25.67 2.20
C TRP A 123 7.82 -27.17 2.47
N TYR A 124 7.78 -27.54 3.76
CA TYR A 124 7.80 -28.97 4.15
C TYR A 124 6.46 -29.69 3.84
N GLY A 125 5.40 -28.94 3.58
CA GLY A 125 4.08 -29.42 3.22
C GLY A 125 3.07 -28.28 3.18
N ASP A 126 1.84 -28.58 2.81
CA ASP A 126 0.76 -27.58 2.70
C ASP A 126 0.46 -26.90 4.05
N ASP A 127 0.64 -27.62 5.18
CA ASP A 127 0.40 -27.13 6.54
C ASP A 127 1.67 -26.58 7.22
N ASP A 128 2.72 -26.22 6.49
CA ASP A 128 3.95 -25.70 7.07
C ASP A 128 3.68 -24.46 7.95
N PRO A 129 4.02 -24.49 9.25
CA PRO A 129 3.74 -23.39 10.17
C PRO A 129 4.60 -22.13 9.93
N GLU A 130 5.72 -22.24 9.19
CA GLU A 130 6.52 -21.08 8.79
C GLU A 130 5.90 -20.36 7.59
N ASN A 131 5.02 -21.01 6.81
CA ASN A 131 4.31 -20.36 5.72
C ASN A 131 3.30 -19.34 6.28
N PRO A 132 3.43 -18.04 5.93
CA PRO A 132 2.53 -16.99 6.42
C PRO A 132 1.05 -17.23 6.08
N GLN A 133 0.74 -17.88 4.97
CA GLN A 133 -0.64 -18.18 4.56
C GLN A 133 -1.34 -19.20 5.47
N ASN A 134 -0.57 -20.01 6.20
CA ASN A 134 -1.09 -21.01 7.15
C ASN A 134 -1.26 -20.47 8.57
N TRP A 135 -0.95 -19.18 8.80
CA TRP A 135 -1.05 -18.61 10.13
C TRP A 135 -2.51 -18.53 10.61
N SER A 136 -2.68 -18.70 11.91
CA SER A 136 -4.00 -18.57 12.54
C SER A 136 -4.57 -17.16 12.34
N ASN A 137 -5.89 -17.04 12.25
CA ASN A 137 -6.59 -15.76 12.11
C ASN A 137 -6.20 -14.75 13.20
N PHE A 138 -5.95 -15.23 14.44
CA PHE A 138 -5.50 -14.35 15.52
C PHE A 138 -4.13 -13.76 15.24
N LYS A 139 -3.17 -14.57 14.76
CA LYS A 139 -1.82 -14.12 14.42
C LYS A 139 -1.87 -13.13 13.26
N VAL A 140 -2.66 -13.42 12.22
CA VAL A 140 -2.86 -12.51 11.07
C VAL A 140 -3.47 -11.18 11.52
N CYS A 141 -4.53 -11.19 12.34
CA CYS A 141 -5.13 -9.95 12.87
C CYS A 141 -4.16 -9.16 13.76
N TRP A 142 -3.33 -9.84 14.53
CA TRP A 142 -2.32 -9.20 15.37
C TRP A 142 -1.28 -8.47 14.52
N ILE A 143 -0.74 -9.13 13.49
CA ILE A 143 0.26 -8.54 12.60
C ILE A 143 -0.35 -7.42 11.75
N LEU A 144 -1.59 -7.60 11.29
CA LEU A 144 -2.35 -6.55 10.61
C LEU A 144 -2.52 -5.31 11.52
N GLY A 145 -2.79 -5.52 12.81
CA GLY A 145 -2.84 -4.45 13.80
C GLY A 145 -1.49 -3.73 13.98
N LEU A 146 -0.39 -4.49 14.05
CA LEU A 146 0.97 -3.93 14.17
C LEU A 146 1.36 -3.10 12.93
N THR A 147 1.14 -3.62 11.73
CA THR A 147 1.40 -2.90 10.48
C THR A 147 0.48 -1.70 10.30
N GLY A 148 -0.77 -1.80 10.77
CA GLY A 148 -1.70 -0.68 10.86
C GLY A 148 -1.22 0.42 11.80
N LEU A 149 -0.77 0.08 13.01
CA LEU A 149 -0.19 1.02 13.97
C LEU A 149 1.08 1.69 13.43
N LEU A 150 1.93 0.95 12.73
CA LEU A 150 3.08 1.52 12.02
C LEU A 150 2.64 2.59 11.02
N CYS A 151 1.67 2.29 10.17
CA CYS A 151 1.09 3.24 9.23
C CYS A 151 0.53 4.46 9.94
N LEU A 152 -0.28 4.27 10.97
CA LEU A 152 -0.92 5.36 11.72
C LEU A 152 0.12 6.29 12.34
N ALA A 153 1.14 5.75 13.03
CA ALA A 153 2.18 6.55 13.67
C ALA A 153 2.97 7.39 12.66
N ILE A 154 3.33 6.80 11.52
CA ILE A 154 4.09 7.47 10.47
C ILE A 154 3.26 8.54 9.77
N TYR A 155 2.01 8.23 9.40
CA TYR A 155 1.13 9.20 8.75
C TYR A 155 0.74 10.36 9.66
N MET A 156 0.52 10.10 10.94
CA MET A 156 0.34 11.15 11.95
C MET A 156 1.55 12.09 11.96
N GLY A 157 2.75 11.56 11.73
CA GLY A 157 3.97 12.34 11.63
C GLY A 157 3.95 13.44 10.58
N SER A 158 3.16 13.33 9.51
CA SER A 158 3.04 14.40 8.52
C SER A 158 2.31 15.62 9.08
N SER A 159 1.27 15.43 9.86
CA SER A 159 0.28 16.45 10.20
C SER A 159 0.27 16.88 11.67
N VAL A 160 0.91 16.14 12.58
CA VAL A 160 0.82 16.38 14.04
C VAL A 160 1.27 17.77 14.48
N TYR A 161 2.19 18.40 13.74
CA TYR A 161 2.71 19.73 14.10
C TYR A 161 1.88 20.88 13.50
N THR A 162 0.96 20.61 12.57
CA THR A 162 0.21 21.66 11.85
C THR A 162 -0.57 22.61 12.77
N PRO A 163 -1.20 22.17 13.89
CA PRO A 163 -1.83 23.11 14.83
C PRO A 163 -0.84 24.07 15.51
N GLY A 164 0.45 23.72 15.54
CA GLY A 164 1.51 24.53 16.13
C GLY A 164 2.18 25.51 15.17
N VAL A 165 1.74 25.59 13.90
CA VAL A 165 2.37 26.44 12.88
C VAL A 165 2.40 27.90 13.29
N ALA A 166 1.33 28.45 13.87
CA ALA A 166 1.29 29.84 14.33
C ALA A 166 2.35 30.11 15.43
N MET A 167 2.44 29.25 16.45
CA MET A 167 3.45 29.37 17.51
C MET A 167 4.87 29.19 16.96
N MET A 168 5.05 28.28 15.99
CA MET A 168 6.35 28.06 15.34
C MET A 168 6.79 29.29 14.53
N MET A 169 5.86 30.01 13.91
CA MET A 169 6.16 31.27 13.21
C MET A 169 6.68 32.34 14.13
N GLU A 170 6.08 32.48 15.32
CA GLU A 170 6.51 33.43 16.34
C GLU A 170 7.87 33.03 16.93
N ASP A 171 8.05 31.77 17.36
CA ASP A 171 9.28 31.29 17.99
C ASP A 171 10.51 31.36 17.07
N LEU A 172 10.33 31.06 15.78
CA LEU A 172 11.42 30.98 14.80
C LEU A 172 11.50 32.22 13.89
N ASN A 173 10.68 33.25 14.15
CA ASN A 173 10.63 34.48 13.36
C ASN A 173 10.53 34.22 11.85
N THR A 174 9.59 33.39 11.44
CA THR A 174 9.47 32.90 10.07
C THR A 174 8.11 33.21 9.45
N THR A 175 8.01 33.11 8.11
CA THR A 175 6.75 33.35 7.39
C THR A 175 5.90 32.07 7.33
N GLN A 176 4.58 32.21 7.12
CA GLN A 176 3.65 31.09 6.99
C GLN A 176 4.10 30.09 5.93
N VAL A 177 4.52 30.56 4.76
CA VAL A 177 5.01 29.69 3.67
C VAL A 177 6.20 28.84 4.13
N LYS A 178 7.17 29.44 4.85
CA LYS A 178 8.32 28.70 5.37
C LYS A 178 7.91 27.72 6.47
N ALA A 179 6.93 28.06 7.30
CA ALA A 179 6.43 27.19 8.37
C ALA A 179 5.65 25.97 7.86
N ILE A 180 5.12 26.01 6.64
CA ILE A 180 4.46 24.89 5.96
C ILE A 180 5.48 23.97 5.25
N LEU A 181 6.67 24.48 4.87
CA LEU A 181 7.70 23.67 4.18
C LEU A 181 8.04 22.33 4.87
N PRO A 182 8.07 22.20 6.21
CA PRO A 182 8.28 20.92 6.85
C PRO A 182 7.24 19.85 6.48
N LEU A 183 5.97 20.22 6.24
CA LEU A 183 4.93 19.33 5.74
C LEU A 183 5.23 18.92 4.29
N THR A 184 5.44 19.91 3.42
CA THR A 184 5.80 19.72 2.02
C THR A 184 7.00 18.80 1.86
N CYS A 185 8.09 19.07 2.57
CA CYS A 185 9.34 18.32 2.48
C CYS A 185 9.21 16.88 3.02
N PHE A 186 8.42 16.69 4.06
CA PHE A 186 8.09 15.34 4.55
C PHE A 186 7.37 14.53 3.47
N ILE A 187 6.35 15.11 2.84
CA ILE A 187 5.55 14.42 1.82
C ILE A 187 6.36 14.17 0.55
N LEU A 188 7.27 15.08 0.17
CA LEU A 188 8.20 14.88 -0.96
C LEU A 188 9.13 13.69 -0.70
N GLY A 189 9.79 13.65 0.46
CA GLY A 189 10.65 12.53 0.88
C GLY A 189 9.90 11.20 0.88
N TYR A 190 8.68 11.23 1.43
CA TYR A 190 7.78 10.10 1.48
C TYR A 190 7.35 9.58 0.10
N GLY A 191 7.17 10.48 -0.88
CA GLY A 191 6.83 10.09 -2.27
C GLY A 191 7.97 9.41 -3.02
N VAL A 192 9.23 9.77 -2.73
CA VAL A 192 10.43 9.21 -3.38
C VAL A 192 10.86 7.89 -2.76
N GLY A 193 10.72 7.76 -1.43
CA GLY A 193 11.22 6.61 -0.68
C GLY A 193 10.81 5.23 -1.19
N PRO A 194 9.53 5.01 -1.61
CA PRO A 194 9.08 3.71 -2.11
C PRO A 194 9.87 3.21 -3.33
N MET A 195 10.37 4.10 -4.16
CA MET A 195 11.14 3.71 -5.35
C MET A 195 12.43 2.97 -4.99
N PHE A 196 12.99 3.25 -3.81
CA PHE A 196 14.23 2.62 -3.33
C PHE A 196 13.97 1.54 -2.28
N LEU A 197 13.09 1.82 -1.33
CA LEU A 197 12.92 0.97 -0.15
C LEU A 197 11.94 -0.18 -0.37
N SER A 198 10.98 -0.06 -1.32
CA SER A 198 10.06 -1.16 -1.61
C SER A 198 10.76 -2.33 -2.29
N PRO A 199 11.54 -2.14 -3.38
CA PRO A 199 12.30 -3.24 -3.97
C PRO A 199 13.30 -3.86 -2.99
N LEU A 200 13.93 -3.05 -2.14
CA LEU A 200 14.84 -3.54 -1.12
C LEU A 200 14.13 -4.45 -0.10
N SER A 201 12.85 -4.19 0.20
CA SER A 201 12.05 -5.02 1.11
C SER A 201 11.62 -6.36 0.50
N GLU A 202 11.61 -6.47 -0.83
CA GLU A 202 11.32 -7.70 -1.57
C GLU A 202 12.57 -8.56 -1.80
N HIS A 203 13.74 -7.99 -1.60
CA HIS A 203 15.01 -8.69 -1.78
C HIS A 203 15.24 -9.68 -0.63
N PRO A 204 15.37 -11.00 -0.88
CA PRO A 204 15.38 -12.05 0.13
C PRO A 204 16.43 -11.93 1.25
N PRO A 205 17.65 -11.42 1.03
CA PRO A 205 18.61 -11.16 2.11
C PRO A 205 18.14 -10.17 3.16
N PHE A 206 17.33 -9.17 2.79
CA PHE A 206 16.81 -8.15 3.71
C PHE A 206 15.44 -8.54 4.26
N GLY A 207 14.47 -8.76 3.38
CA GLY A 207 13.09 -9.02 3.75
C GLY A 207 12.34 -7.77 4.23
N ARG A 208 11.06 -7.92 4.54
CA ARG A 208 10.18 -6.79 4.89
C ARG A 208 10.44 -6.30 6.31
N THR A 209 10.58 -7.20 7.26
CA THR A 209 10.67 -6.88 8.69
C THR A 209 11.89 -6.04 9.02
N TYR A 210 13.06 -6.36 8.46
CA TYR A 210 14.27 -5.56 8.71
C TYR A 210 14.14 -4.15 8.13
N ILE A 211 13.54 -4.01 6.95
CA ILE A 211 13.33 -2.68 6.34
C ILE A 211 12.42 -1.82 7.24
N TYR A 212 11.31 -2.36 7.74
CA TYR A 212 10.45 -1.62 8.67
C TYR A 212 11.18 -1.20 9.94
N VAL A 213 11.92 -2.11 10.56
CA VAL A 213 12.62 -1.83 11.82
C VAL A 213 13.73 -0.79 11.62
N VAL A 214 14.56 -0.93 10.58
CA VAL A 214 15.67 0.01 10.33
C VAL A 214 15.15 1.39 9.96
N THR A 215 14.17 1.47 9.07
CA THR A 215 13.63 2.77 8.63
C THR A 215 12.87 3.46 9.76
N LEU A 216 12.08 2.72 10.55
CA LEU A 216 11.40 3.30 11.71
C LEU A 216 12.38 3.72 12.81
N PHE A 217 13.46 2.98 13.02
CA PHE A 217 14.52 3.36 13.95
C PHE A 217 15.16 4.70 13.57
N ILE A 218 15.52 4.87 12.30
CA ILE A 218 16.07 6.14 11.80
C ILE A 218 15.02 7.26 11.93
N PHE A 219 13.76 6.96 11.60
CA PHE A 219 12.66 7.92 11.77
C PHE A 219 12.53 8.41 13.21
N VAL A 220 12.57 7.51 14.19
CA VAL A 220 12.52 7.85 15.64
C VAL A 220 13.68 8.74 16.04
N ILE A 221 14.92 8.39 15.65
CA ILE A 221 16.11 9.18 15.97
C ILE A 221 16.00 10.59 15.39
N VAL A 222 15.52 10.73 14.16
CA VAL A 222 15.40 12.04 13.49
C VAL A 222 14.37 12.96 14.17
N GLN A 223 13.39 12.43 14.91
CA GLN A 223 12.46 13.29 15.67
C GLN A 223 13.16 14.07 16.79
N ILE A 224 14.23 13.53 17.39
CA ILE A 224 14.95 14.17 18.50
C ILE A 224 15.57 15.52 18.06
N PRO A 225 16.46 15.58 17.05
CA PRO A 225 16.99 16.84 16.56
C PRO A 225 15.91 17.75 15.95
N THR A 226 14.80 17.18 15.42
CA THR A 226 13.67 17.97 14.91
C THR A 226 12.97 18.73 16.05
N ALA A 227 12.77 18.09 17.21
CA ALA A 227 12.18 18.72 18.38
C ALA A 227 13.09 19.80 19.00
N LEU A 228 14.40 19.65 18.88
CA LEU A 228 15.41 20.55 19.42
C LEU A 228 15.86 21.65 18.44
N ALA A 229 15.34 21.62 17.20
CA ALA A 229 15.77 22.56 16.16
C ALA A 229 15.40 24.02 16.52
N ASP A 230 16.33 24.92 16.29
CA ASP A 230 16.28 26.35 16.52
C ASP A 230 16.07 27.18 15.23
N THR A 231 16.12 26.53 14.08
CA THR A 231 15.90 27.17 12.76
C THR A 231 14.99 26.33 11.88
N ILE A 232 14.22 26.99 11.02
CA ILE A 232 13.28 26.32 10.12
C ILE A 232 13.99 25.45 9.10
N GLU A 233 15.19 25.84 8.65
CA GLU A 233 15.98 25.11 7.67
C GLU A 233 16.41 23.74 8.20
N LYS A 234 16.79 23.66 9.50
CA LYS A 234 17.12 22.39 10.15
C LYS A 234 15.89 21.47 10.20
N ILE A 235 14.73 22.03 10.58
CA ILE A 235 13.47 21.26 10.59
C ILE A 235 13.16 20.72 9.20
N VAL A 236 13.22 21.56 8.17
CA VAL A 236 12.95 21.19 6.79
C VAL A 236 13.86 20.03 6.34
N GLY A 237 15.17 20.14 6.54
CA GLY A 237 16.12 19.09 6.15
C GLY A 237 15.86 17.74 6.87
N LEU A 238 15.61 17.80 8.20
CA LEU A 238 15.29 16.59 8.98
C LEU A 238 13.95 15.97 8.57
N ARG A 239 12.98 16.79 8.17
CA ARG A 239 11.68 16.31 7.70
C ARG A 239 11.76 15.59 6.34
N VAL A 240 12.68 15.97 5.44
CA VAL A 240 12.94 15.20 4.19
C VAL A 240 13.41 13.79 4.54
N ILE A 241 14.39 13.68 5.45
CA ILE A 241 14.94 12.39 5.89
C ILE A 241 13.84 11.56 6.58
N ALA A 242 13.10 12.19 7.50
CA ALA A 242 11.99 11.53 8.18
C ALA A 242 10.93 11.02 7.19
N GLY A 243 10.56 11.82 6.18
CA GLY A 243 9.61 11.42 5.14
C GLY A 243 10.12 10.25 4.30
N PHE A 244 11.38 10.28 3.87
CA PHE A 244 11.99 9.19 3.12
C PHE A 244 11.98 7.88 3.92
N MET A 245 12.36 7.92 5.19
CA MET A 245 12.37 6.75 6.07
C MET A 245 10.96 6.28 6.47
N ALA A 246 9.97 7.15 6.41
CA ALA A 246 8.57 6.83 6.67
C ALA A 246 7.91 6.00 5.56
N SER A 247 8.44 6.05 4.35
CA SER A 247 7.78 5.58 3.12
C SER A 247 7.48 4.07 3.05
N PRO A 248 8.27 3.13 3.62
CA PRO A 248 7.97 1.70 3.52
C PRO A 248 6.65 1.29 4.17
N ALA A 249 6.25 1.96 5.22
CA ALA A 249 5.01 1.63 5.93
C ALA A 249 3.78 1.60 5.01
N LEU A 250 3.71 2.50 4.03
CA LEU A 250 2.60 2.54 3.09
C LEU A 250 2.84 1.68 1.86
N SER A 251 4.04 1.71 1.31
CA SER A 251 4.30 1.03 0.04
C SER A 251 4.34 -0.49 0.19
N THR A 252 4.95 -0.98 1.26
CA THR A 252 5.12 -2.43 1.49
C THR A 252 4.08 -3.03 2.44
N GLY A 253 3.31 -2.19 3.18
CA GLY A 253 2.29 -2.69 4.10
C GLY A 253 1.19 -3.50 3.41
N GLY A 254 0.74 -3.07 2.23
CA GLY A 254 -0.20 -3.85 1.41
C GLY A 254 0.35 -5.19 0.96
N ALA A 255 1.63 -5.23 0.59
CA ALA A 255 2.33 -6.46 0.22
C ALA A 255 2.49 -7.43 1.41
N THR A 256 2.84 -6.90 2.60
CA THR A 256 2.88 -7.68 3.84
C THR A 256 1.54 -8.37 4.14
N ILE A 257 0.42 -7.69 3.86
CA ILE A 257 -0.92 -8.28 4.02
C ILE A 257 -1.17 -9.35 2.95
N GLY A 258 -0.72 -9.11 1.72
CA GLY A 258 -0.79 -10.08 0.61
C GLY A 258 -0.06 -11.39 0.91
N ASP A 259 1.08 -11.31 1.61
CA ASP A 259 1.85 -12.49 1.99
C ASP A 259 1.12 -13.40 3.00
N MET A 260 0.30 -12.79 3.89
CA MET A 260 -0.33 -13.50 5.01
C MET A 260 -1.78 -13.90 4.76
N VAL A 261 -2.49 -13.13 3.93
CA VAL A 261 -3.94 -13.26 3.79
C VAL A 261 -4.27 -13.97 2.48
N HIS A 262 -5.04 -15.06 2.61
CA HIS A 262 -5.51 -15.78 1.43
C HIS A 262 -6.19 -14.85 0.41
N PRO A 263 -5.97 -15.02 -0.91
CA PRO A 263 -6.47 -14.11 -1.96
C PRO A 263 -7.96 -13.77 -1.87
N ASN A 264 -8.80 -14.72 -1.47
CA ASN A 264 -10.24 -14.54 -1.30
C ASN A 264 -10.62 -13.52 -0.20
N ASN A 265 -9.77 -13.30 0.79
CA ASN A 265 -10.00 -12.38 1.92
C ASN A 265 -9.09 -11.15 1.89
N LEU A 266 -8.18 -11.06 0.94
CA LEU A 266 -7.17 -10.01 0.82
C LEU A 266 -7.79 -8.60 0.89
N TYR A 267 -8.90 -8.38 0.22
CA TYR A 267 -9.60 -7.09 0.23
C TYR A 267 -10.02 -6.64 1.63
N LYS A 268 -10.32 -7.57 2.55
CA LYS A 268 -10.69 -7.24 3.95
C LYS A 268 -9.48 -6.72 4.72
N GLY A 269 -8.33 -7.38 4.58
CA GLY A 269 -7.08 -6.96 5.22
C GLY A 269 -6.62 -5.60 4.72
N LEU A 270 -6.66 -5.39 3.40
CA LEU A 270 -6.27 -4.14 2.77
C LEU A 270 -7.14 -2.95 3.22
N VAL A 271 -8.45 -3.16 3.41
CA VAL A 271 -9.36 -2.10 3.89
C VAL A 271 -9.04 -1.71 5.33
N VAL A 272 -8.81 -2.68 6.21
CA VAL A 272 -8.43 -2.40 7.61
C VAL A 272 -7.13 -1.61 7.66
N TRP A 273 -6.12 -2.03 6.92
CA TRP A 273 -4.85 -1.32 6.83
C TRP A 273 -5.01 0.10 6.28
N ALA A 274 -5.81 0.27 5.24
CA ALA A 274 -6.08 1.58 4.66
C ALA A 274 -6.83 2.52 5.62
N LEU A 275 -7.69 2.00 6.50
CA LEU A 275 -8.31 2.78 7.55
C LEU A 275 -7.28 3.38 8.51
N PHE A 276 -6.26 2.60 8.93
CA PHE A 276 -5.15 3.13 9.73
C PHE A 276 -4.37 4.22 8.97
N ALA A 277 -4.07 3.96 7.70
CA ALA A 277 -3.36 4.92 6.85
C ALA A 277 -4.15 6.22 6.65
N PHE A 278 -5.47 6.13 6.42
CA PHE A 278 -6.35 7.28 6.21
C PHE A 278 -6.61 8.06 7.50
N SER A 279 -6.67 7.36 8.63
CA SER A 279 -6.92 7.97 9.94
C SER A 279 -5.68 8.70 10.50
N GLY A 280 -4.45 8.30 10.13
CA GLY A 280 -3.22 8.91 10.61
C GLY A 280 -3.20 10.44 10.48
N PRO A 281 -3.40 10.98 9.26
CA PRO A 281 -3.43 12.43 9.03
C PRO A 281 -4.51 13.17 9.84
N ALA A 282 -5.64 12.52 10.14
CA ALA A 282 -6.71 13.11 10.93
C ALA A 282 -6.41 13.09 12.45
N PHE A 283 -5.77 12.04 12.94
CA PHE A 283 -5.30 11.98 14.33
C PHE A 283 -4.17 12.98 14.62
N GLY A 284 -3.39 13.37 13.60
CA GLY A 284 -2.30 14.34 13.75
C GLY A 284 -2.78 15.67 14.35
N PRO A 285 -3.65 16.42 13.69
CA PRO A 285 -4.18 17.67 14.23
C PRO A 285 -5.00 17.50 15.51
N LEU A 286 -5.71 16.39 15.67
CA LEU A 286 -6.47 16.09 16.89
C LEU A 286 -5.55 16.03 18.12
N ILE A 287 -4.50 15.24 18.06
CA ILE A 287 -3.55 15.08 19.17
C ILE A 287 -2.58 16.27 19.24
N GLY A 288 -2.14 16.73 18.06
CA GLY A 288 -1.24 17.87 17.95
C GLY A 288 -1.84 19.17 18.51
N GLY A 289 -3.16 19.39 18.30
CA GLY A 289 -3.90 20.51 18.87
C GLY A 289 -3.88 20.50 20.40
N VAL A 290 -4.15 19.34 21.00
CA VAL A 290 -4.10 19.15 22.47
C VAL A 290 -2.70 19.45 23.01
N ILE A 291 -1.67 18.86 22.41
CA ILE A 291 -0.29 19.00 22.85
C ILE A 291 0.19 20.47 22.71
N THR A 292 -0.10 21.09 21.56
CA THR A 292 0.29 22.46 21.28
C THR A 292 -0.37 23.45 22.24
N GLN A 293 -1.67 23.27 22.53
CA GLN A 293 -2.42 24.15 23.41
C GLN A 293 -1.98 24.04 24.88
N LEU A 294 -1.68 22.81 25.35
CA LEU A 294 -1.35 22.56 26.77
C LEU A 294 0.14 22.76 27.09
N VAL A 295 1.01 22.55 26.11
CA VAL A 295 2.47 22.61 26.36
C VAL A 295 3.16 23.54 25.36
N ASN A 296 3.51 23.05 24.16
CA ASN A 296 4.02 23.83 23.02
C ASN A 296 4.14 22.95 21.76
N TRP A 297 4.42 23.56 20.60
CA TRP A 297 4.53 22.88 19.31
C TRP A 297 5.70 21.87 19.23
N ARG A 298 6.82 22.07 19.98
CA ARG A 298 7.97 21.15 19.98
C ARG A 298 7.62 19.77 20.56
N TRP A 299 6.68 19.73 21.51
CA TRP A 299 6.22 18.49 22.12
C TRP A 299 5.48 17.58 21.15
N ASN A 300 5.00 18.08 20.02
CA ASN A 300 4.45 17.25 18.95
C ASN A 300 5.50 16.29 18.38
N PHE A 301 6.75 16.73 18.25
CA PHE A 301 7.85 15.86 17.80
C PHE A 301 8.31 14.88 18.88
N TRP A 302 8.32 15.29 20.13
CA TRP A 302 8.58 14.38 21.26
C TRP A 302 7.50 13.31 21.38
N PHE A 303 6.23 13.68 21.27
CA PHE A 303 5.12 12.74 21.24
C PHE A 303 5.29 11.73 20.08
N LEU A 304 5.62 12.23 18.89
CA LEU A 304 5.85 11.36 17.73
C LEU A 304 7.04 10.42 17.94
N CYS A 305 8.11 10.88 18.58
CA CYS A 305 9.26 10.07 18.98
C CYS A 305 8.85 8.95 19.95
N ILE A 306 8.06 9.25 20.98
CA ILE A 306 7.57 8.27 21.95
C ILE A 306 6.63 7.27 21.30
N LEU A 307 5.66 7.74 20.52
CA LEU A 307 4.71 6.88 19.80
C LEU A 307 5.43 5.94 18.83
N SER A 308 6.26 6.49 17.94
CA SER A 308 7.00 5.69 16.95
C SER A 308 8.02 4.76 17.61
N GLY A 309 8.66 5.20 18.71
CA GLY A 309 9.55 4.37 19.51
C GLY A 309 8.84 3.20 20.19
N SER A 310 7.61 3.43 20.67
CA SER A 310 6.78 2.35 21.23
C SER A 310 6.36 1.36 20.14
N VAL A 311 5.97 1.85 18.96
CA VAL A 311 5.66 0.99 17.81
C VAL A 311 6.90 0.21 17.38
N LEU A 312 8.07 0.86 17.31
CA LEU A 312 9.34 0.19 16.99
C LEU A 312 9.63 -0.97 17.95
N ALA A 313 9.47 -0.75 19.26
CA ALA A 313 9.65 -1.81 20.25
C ALA A 313 8.69 -2.98 20.02
N LEU A 314 7.42 -2.70 19.70
CA LEU A 314 6.43 -3.74 19.38
C LEU A 314 6.81 -4.50 18.10
N LEU A 315 7.29 -3.81 17.06
CA LEU A 315 7.72 -4.46 15.82
C LEU A 315 8.94 -5.36 16.03
N ILE A 316 9.94 -4.89 16.78
CA ILE A 316 11.15 -5.68 17.09
C ILE A 316 10.78 -6.98 17.82
N ILE A 317 9.79 -6.92 18.72
CA ILE A 317 9.41 -8.07 19.55
C ILE A 317 8.44 -9.00 18.81
N PHE A 318 7.46 -8.46 18.08
CA PHE A 318 6.30 -9.22 17.64
C PHE A 318 6.10 -9.30 16.12
N LEU A 319 6.87 -8.55 15.29
CA LEU A 319 6.71 -8.64 13.85
C LEU A 319 7.63 -9.74 13.28
N PRO A 320 7.08 -10.89 12.84
CA PRO A 320 7.84 -11.91 12.14
C PRO A 320 8.08 -11.50 10.69
N GLU A 321 9.00 -12.19 10.01
CA GLU A 321 9.15 -12.05 8.57
C GLU A 321 7.91 -12.62 7.85
N THR A 322 7.46 -11.92 6.80
CA THR A 322 6.30 -12.29 6.02
C THR A 322 6.62 -12.62 4.56
N ASN A 323 7.76 -12.18 4.06
CA ASN A 323 8.16 -12.47 2.69
C ASN A 323 8.56 -13.94 2.54
N HIS A 324 7.87 -14.67 1.65
CA HIS A 324 8.05 -16.10 1.41
C HIS A 324 9.48 -16.42 0.97
N ASP A 325 10.02 -15.67 0.02
CA ASP A 325 11.37 -15.90 -0.52
C ASP A 325 12.45 -15.66 0.53
N THR A 326 12.25 -14.67 1.40
CA THR A 326 13.16 -14.40 2.52
C THR A 326 13.15 -15.56 3.53
N ILE A 327 11.98 -16.10 3.84
CA ILE A 327 11.84 -17.22 4.78
C ILE A 327 12.54 -18.47 4.21
N LEU A 328 12.27 -18.79 2.94
CA LEU A 328 12.88 -19.93 2.26
C LEU A 328 14.39 -19.76 2.07
N HIS A 329 14.86 -18.55 1.77
CA HIS A 329 16.30 -18.25 1.70
C HIS A 329 17.01 -18.47 3.04
N ARG A 330 16.42 -18.00 4.13
CA ARG A 330 16.95 -18.23 5.49
C ARG A 330 16.90 -19.72 5.87
N ARG A 331 15.84 -20.44 5.46
CA ARG A 331 15.70 -21.89 5.65
C ARG A 331 16.81 -22.64 4.90
N ALA A 332 17.10 -22.28 3.66
CA ALA A 332 18.21 -22.87 2.90
C ALA A 332 19.55 -22.73 3.63
N ALA A 333 19.82 -21.55 4.19
CA ALA A 333 21.03 -21.32 4.98
C ALA A 333 21.07 -22.19 6.26
N ARG A 334 19.91 -22.36 6.96
CA ARG A 334 19.82 -23.25 8.14
C ARG A 334 20.06 -24.72 7.78
N LEU A 335 19.42 -25.20 6.70
CA LEU A 335 19.59 -26.58 6.21
C LEU A 335 21.02 -26.87 5.77
N ARG A 336 21.69 -25.94 5.09
CA ARG A 336 23.13 -26.09 4.74
C ARG A 336 24.00 -26.25 5.97
N ARG A 337 23.78 -25.45 7.01
CA ARG A 337 24.51 -25.57 8.28
C ARG A 337 24.29 -26.91 8.97
N LEU A 338 23.05 -27.42 8.91
CA LEU A 338 22.66 -28.67 9.56
C LEU A 338 23.19 -29.90 8.83
N THR A 339 23.13 -29.92 7.50
CA THR A 339 23.44 -31.08 6.66
C THR A 339 24.87 -31.08 6.16
N GLY A 340 25.56 -29.92 6.14
CA GLY A 340 26.83 -29.74 5.48
C GLY A 340 26.78 -29.85 3.94
N ASN A 341 25.57 -29.81 3.35
CA ASN A 341 25.37 -29.97 1.92
C ASN A 341 25.22 -28.61 1.23
N ASP A 342 26.27 -28.16 0.53
CA ASP A 342 26.29 -26.88 -0.18
C ASP A 342 25.39 -26.84 -1.44
N LYS A 343 24.84 -27.99 -1.86
CA LYS A 343 23.92 -28.08 -2.99
C LYS A 343 22.49 -27.61 -2.66
N ILE A 344 22.16 -27.43 -1.38
CA ILE A 344 20.87 -26.90 -0.94
C ILE A 344 20.82 -25.41 -1.22
N ARG A 345 19.94 -24.97 -2.12
CA ARG A 345 19.79 -23.58 -2.56
C ARG A 345 18.35 -23.11 -2.45
N SER A 346 18.17 -21.81 -2.19
CA SER A 346 16.88 -21.17 -2.40
C SER A 346 16.69 -20.83 -3.89
N LYS A 347 15.44 -20.68 -4.32
CA LYS A 347 15.09 -20.24 -5.68
C LYS A 347 15.86 -18.97 -6.06
N TYR A 348 15.85 -17.97 -5.17
CA TYR A 348 16.58 -16.72 -5.34
C TYR A 348 18.09 -16.90 -5.60
N GLU A 349 18.77 -17.79 -4.89
CA GLU A 349 20.20 -18.04 -5.08
C GLU A 349 20.50 -18.62 -6.47
N ILE A 350 19.59 -19.45 -6.99
CA ILE A 350 19.72 -20.04 -8.34
C ILE A 350 19.48 -18.98 -9.40
N GLU A 351 18.44 -18.17 -9.25
CA GLU A 351 18.14 -17.04 -10.15
C GLU A 351 19.29 -16.02 -10.22
N GLN A 352 19.89 -15.71 -9.08
CA GLN A 352 21.01 -14.78 -9.02
C GLN A 352 22.29 -15.31 -9.70
N GLU A 353 22.51 -16.62 -9.67
CA GLU A 353 23.65 -17.25 -10.39
C GLU A 353 23.43 -17.25 -11.91
N THR A 354 22.19 -17.27 -12.35
CA THR A 354 21.84 -17.35 -13.78
C THR A 354 21.69 -15.96 -14.40
N ASN A 355 21.03 -15.06 -13.70
CA ASN A 355 20.75 -13.70 -14.15
C ASN A 355 21.68 -12.70 -13.44
N THR A 356 22.85 -12.46 -13.97
CA THR A 356 23.69 -11.31 -13.54
C THR A 356 23.05 -10.02 -14.05
N ILE A 357 22.04 -9.52 -13.33
CA ILE A 357 21.40 -8.26 -13.67
C ILE A 357 22.43 -7.14 -13.50
N SER A 358 22.71 -6.41 -14.57
CA SER A 358 23.54 -5.22 -14.49
C SER A 358 22.93 -4.19 -13.55
N VAL A 359 23.77 -3.51 -12.74
CA VAL A 359 23.31 -2.40 -11.88
C VAL A 359 22.53 -1.34 -12.69
N SER A 360 22.88 -1.13 -13.95
CA SER A 360 22.17 -0.23 -14.88
C SER A 360 20.76 -0.71 -15.17
N ASP A 361 20.56 -2.01 -15.35
CA ASP A 361 19.24 -2.56 -15.68
C ASP A 361 18.36 -2.64 -14.42
N LEU A 362 18.94 -2.94 -13.28
CA LEU A 362 18.26 -2.83 -11.98
C LEU A 362 17.80 -1.38 -11.73
N ALA A 363 18.64 -0.38 -12.00
CA ALA A 363 18.27 1.03 -11.86
C ALA A 363 17.15 1.44 -12.83
N LYS A 364 17.14 0.93 -14.06
CA LYS A 364 16.05 1.17 -15.03
C LYS A 364 14.74 0.54 -14.55
N GLU A 365 14.79 -0.68 -14.05
CA GLU A 365 13.61 -1.36 -13.53
C GLU A 365 13.05 -0.70 -12.29
N THR A 366 13.90 -0.32 -11.37
CA THR A 366 13.50 0.22 -10.07
C THR A 366 13.10 1.70 -10.12
N LEU A 367 13.79 2.53 -10.91
CA LEU A 367 13.57 3.97 -10.93
C LEU A 367 12.81 4.44 -12.17
N TRP A 368 13.18 3.96 -13.36
CA TRP A 368 12.60 4.47 -14.59
C TRP A 368 11.25 3.86 -14.91
N ARG A 369 11.08 2.55 -14.72
CA ARG A 369 9.82 1.85 -15.03
C ARG A 369 8.62 2.41 -14.24
N PRO A 370 8.68 2.65 -12.91
CA PRO A 370 7.58 3.28 -12.17
C PRO A 370 7.19 4.65 -12.71
N ILE A 371 8.18 5.49 -13.02
CA ILE A 371 7.93 6.83 -13.58
C ILE A 371 7.29 6.70 -14.96
N PHE A 372 7.84 5.85 -15.83
CA PHE A 372 7.31 5.67 -17.18
C PHE A 372 5.86 5.19 -17.16
N ILE A 373 5.54 4.14 -16.38
CA ILE A 373 4.16 3.63 -16.27
C ILE A 373 3.23 4.70 -15.69
N ALA A 374 3.65 5.44 -14.66
CA ALA A 374 2.81 6.43 -14.00
C ALA A 374 2.41 7.60 -14.92
N PHE A 375 3.30 8.01 -15.82
CA PHE A 375 3.11 9.23 -16.65
C PHE A 375 2.74 8.94 -18.10
N PHE A 376 3.11 7.77 -18.65
CA PHE A 376 2.92 7.48 -20.07
C PHE A 376 1.87 6.41 -20.34
N GLU A 377 1.44 5.65 -19.33
CA GLU A 377 0.34 4.70 -19.49
C GLU A 377 -1.00 5.42 -19.25
N PRO A 378 -1.85 5.64 -20.30
CA PRO A 378 -2.98 6.55 -20.19
C PRO A 378 -4.00 6.19 -19.11
N MET A 379 -4.25 4.89 -18.91
CA MET A 379 -5.18 4.41 -17.91
C MET A 379 -4.64 4.61 -16.49
N VAL A 380 -3.36 4.27 -16.29
CA VAL A 380 -2.68 4.47 -15.00
C VAL A 380 -2.59 5.97 -14.67
N LEU A 381 -2.23 6.79 -15.66
CA LEU A 381 -2.17 8.24 -15.51
C LEU A 381 -3.52 8.84 -15.08
N ALA A 382 -4.63 8.45 -15.71
CA ALA A 382 -5.96 8.96 -15.36
C ALA A 382 -6.34 8.59 -13.90
N LEU A 383 -6.06 7.37 -13.48
CA LEU A 383 -6.31 6.91 -12.10
C LEU A 383 -5.36 7.57 -11.10
N ASN A 384 -4.10 7.79 -11.49
CA ASN A 384 -3.11 8.50 -10.67
C ASN A 384 -3.50 9.97 -10.47
N ILE A 385 -3.98 10.65 -11.50
CA ILE A 385 -4.48 12.03 -11.39
C ILE A 385 -5.66 12.08 -10.42
N TYR A 386 -6.57 11.10 -10.46
CA TYR A 386 -7.70 11.06 -9.55
C TYR A 386 -7.28 10.85 -8.09
N THR A 387 -6.41 9.88 -7.83
CA THR A 387 -5.91 9.65 -6.46
C THR A 387 -5.06 10.82 -5.97
N ALA A 388 -4.27 11.46 -6.84
CA ALA A 388 -3.51 12.65 -6.52
C ALA A 388 -4.42 13.83 -6.13
N PHE A 389 -5.51 14.03 -6.85
CA PHE A 389 -6.48 15.08 -6.55
C PHE A 389 -7.16 14.88 -5.19
N ILE A 390 -7.58 13.65 -4.85
CA ILE A 390 -8.12 13.34 -3.52
C ILE A 390 -7.08 13.67 -2.44
N TYR A 391 -5.82 13.30 -2.68
CA TYR A 391 -4.75 13.50 -1.70
C TYR A 391 -4.38 14.98 -1.54
N ILE A 392 -4.47 15.77 -2.62
CA ILE A 392 -4.39 17.24 -2.61
C ILE A 392 -5.43 17.81 -1.64
N ILE A 393 -6.69 17.40 -1.75
CA ILE A 393 -7.76 17.95 -0.91
C ILE A 393 -7.57 17.59 0.56
N VAL A 394 -7.23 16.32 0.86
CA VAL A 394 -6.97 15.88 2.24
C VAL A 394 -5.84 16.70 2.88
N ASN A 395 -4.76 16.97 2.13
CA ASN A 395 -3.65 17.77 2.65
C ASN A 395 -3.99 19.27 2.72
N SER A 396 -4.87 19.76 1.83
CA SER A 396 -5.37 21.14 1.87
C SER A 396 -6.19 21.44 3.12
N TRP A 397 -6.82 20.42 3.70
CA TRP A 397 -7.61 20.59 4.91
C TRP A 397 -6.79 20.95 6.14
N PHE A 398 -5.48 20.68 6.15
CA PHE A 398 -4.59 21.15 7.23
C PHE A 398 -4.51 22.69 7.29
N GLU A 399 -4.78 23.38 6.16
CA GLU A 399 -4.87 24.83 6.08
C GLU A 399 -6.34 25.32 6.13
N ALA A 400 -7.25 24.62 5.47
CA ALA A 400 -8.65 25.04 5.36
C ALA A 400 -9.41 24.90 6.69
N PHE A 401 -9.15 23.88 7.49
CA PHE A 401 -9.84 23.69 8.77
C PHE A 401 -9.52 24.79 9.79
N PRO A 402 -8.27 25.20 10.01
CA PRO A 402 -7.97 26.38 10.84
C PRO A 402 -8.68 27.64 10.33
N ILE A 403 -8.69 27.91 9.01
CA ILE A 403 -9.39 29.08 8.44
C ILE A 403 -10.88 29.06 8.82
N VAL A 404 -11.51 27.89 8.75
CA VAL A 404 -12.95 27.73 9.06
C VAL A 404 -13.20 27.69 10.55
N PHE A 405 -12.58 26.78 11.29
CA PHE A 405 -12.96 26.52 12.68
C PHE A 405 -12.36 27.51 13.66
N GLU A 406 -11.10 27.91 13.47
CA GLU A 406 -10.47 28.92 14.30
C GLU A 406 -10.84 30.34 13.82
N GLY A 407 -10.83 30.58 12.49
CA GLY A 407 -11.09 31.91 11.94
C GLY A 407 -12.58 32.33 11.95
N ILE A 408 -13.52 31.43 11.62
CA ILE A 408 -14.95 31.75 11.55
C ILE A 408 -15.69 31.42 12.84
N TYR A 409 -15.46 30.21 13.39
CA TYR A 409 -16.20 29.72 14.57
C TYR A 409 -15.46 30.00 15.90
N HIS A 410 -14.24 30.57 15.85
CA HIS A 410 -13.42 30.92 17.01
C HIS A 410 -13.14 29.73 17.94
N PHE A 411 -12.98 28.55 17.38
CA PHE A 411 -12.59 27.35 18.10
C PHE A 411 -11.16 27.47 18.60
N ASN A 412 -10.89 26.91 19.77
CA ASN A 412 -9.52 26.69 20.23
C ASN A 412 -8.86 25.51 19.49
N LEU A 413 -7.55 25.32 19.65
CA LEU A 413 -6.81 24.28 18.94
C LEU A 413 -7.32 22.86 19.23
N ILE A 414 -7.82 22.61 20.45
CA ILE A 414 -8.39 21.30 20.81
C ILE A 414 -9.70 21.07 20.07
N GLU A 415 -10.60 22.07 20.10
CA GLU A 415 -11.91 21.99 19.41
C GLU A 415 -11.71 21.83 17.90
N SER A 416 -10.77 22.60 17.31
CA SER A 416 -10.40 22.49 15.89
C SER A 416 -9.84 21.10 15.55
N GLY A 417 -9.08 20.49 16.46
CA GLY A 417 -8.59 19.11 16.33
C GLY A 417 -9.72 18.08 16.36
N VAL A 418 -10.72 18.24 17.25
CA VAL A 418 -11.86 17.30 17.38
C VAL A 418 -12.68 17.19 16.10
N VAL A 419 -12.75 18.26 15.31
CA VAL A 419 -13.48 18.27 14.03
C VAL A 419 -12.98 17.20 13.05
N TYR A 420 -11.70 16.85 13.08
CA TYR A 420 -11.12 15.80 12.23
C TYR A 420 -11.70 14.40 12.48
N ILE A 421 -12.40 14.19 13.60
CA ILE A 421 -13.14 12.94 13.86
C ILE A 421 -14.21 12.72 12.79
N SER A 422 -14.80 13.79 12.23
CA SER A 422 -15.76 13.68 11.13
C SER A 422 -15.16 12.97 9.91
N ALA A 423 -13.90 13.24 9.59
CA ALA A 423 -13.19 12.57 8.50
C ALA A 423 -12.93 11.07 8.80
N ILE A 424 -12.55 10.73 10.04
CA ILE A 424 -12.35 9.35 10.46
C ILE A 424 -13.66 8.55 10.38
N LEU A 425 -14.77 9.12 10.89
CA LEU A 425 -16.07 8.48 10.81
C LEU A 425 -16.52 8.28 9.35
N GLY A 426 -16.30 9.29 8.49
CA GLY A 426 -16.54 9.17 7.05
C GLY A 426 -15.74 8.03 6.41
N ALA A 427 -14.48 7.89 6.76
CA ALA A 427 -13.63 6.79 6.27
C ALA A 427 -14.14 5.41 6.76
N ILE A 428 -14.57 5.29 8.02
CA ILE A 428 -15.12 4.03 8.55
C ILE A 428 -16.39 3.63 7.78
N ILE A 429 -17.33 4.57 7.60
CA ILE A 429 -18.54 4.29 6.81
C ILE A 429 -18.20 3.96 5.36
N GLY A 430 -17.26 4.70 4.75
CA GLY A 430 -16.75 4.40 3.41
C GLY A 430 -16.17 2.99 3.30
N ALA A 431 -15.43 2.54 4.30
CA ALA A 431 -14.88 1.19 4.37
C ALA A 431 -15.99 0.11 4.44
N CYS A 432 -17.03 0.33 5.25
CA CYS A 432 -18.17 -0.58 5.33
C CYS A 432 -18.89 -0.69 3.97
N ILE A 433 -19.08 0.44 3.28
CA ILE A 433 -19.71 0.47 1.94
C ILE A 433 -18.81 -0.27 0.92
N TYR A 434 -17.51 -0.02 0.95
CA TYR A 434 -16.57 -0.71 0.07
C TYR A 434 -16.56 -2.22 0.29
N LEU A 435 -16.50 -2.68 1.55
CA LEU A 435 -16.56 -4.10 1.89
C LEU A 435 -17.85 -4.75 1.42
N TYR A 436 -18.97 -4.05 1.52
CA TYR A 436 -20.26 -4.53 1.00
C TYR A 436 -20.19 -4.74 -0.52
N TRP A 437 -19.76 -3.73 -1.29
CA TRP A 437 -19.67 -3.81 -2.75
C TRP A 437 -18.71 -4.90 -3.22
N VAL A 438 -17.48 -4.93 -2.68
CA VAL A 438 -16.49 -5.93 -3.09
C VAL A 438 -16.90 -7.33 -2.64
N GLY A 439 -17.53 -7.46 -1.47
CA GLY A 439 -18.08 -8.72 -1.00
C GLY A 439 -19.18 -9.28 -1.92
N GLN A 440 -20.00 -8.43 -2.55
CA GLN A 440 -20.98 -8.86 -3.55
C GLN A 440 -20.30 -9.28 -4.87
N ILE A 441 -19.33 -8.49 -5.33
CA ILE A 441 -18.59 -8.77 -6.58
C ILE A 441 -17.81 -10.08 -6.45
N SER A 442 -17.15 -10.32 -5.30
CA SER A 442 -16.35 -11.52 -5.06
C SER A 442 -17.15 -12.82 -4.92
N ARG A 443 -18.49 -12.74 -4.84
CA ARG A 443 -19.36 -13.92 -4.87
C ARG A 443 -19.69 -14.37 -6.30
N GLU A 444 -19.46 -13.52 -7.29
CA GLU A 444 -19.65 -13.87 -8.68
C GLU A 444 -18.51 -14.83 -9.13
N PRO A 445 -18.79 -15.89 -9.87
CA PRO A 445 -17.74 -16.69 -10.47
C PRO A 445 -17.03 -15.86 -11.55
N ASN A 446 -15.71 -15.69 -11.43
CA ASN A 446 -14.85 -14.94 -12.36
C ASN A 446 -15.37 -13.52 -12.68
N PRO A 447 -15.40 -12.60 -11.68
CA PRO A 447 -15.89 -11.26 -11.92
C PRO A 447 -14.92 -10.48 -12.81
N ALA A 448 -15.41 -9.80 -13.84
CA ALA A 448 -14.61 -8.90 -14.67
C ALA A 448 -13.89 -7.84 -13.79
N ILE A 449 -12.62 -7.54 -14.10
CA ILE A 449 -11.78 -6.62 -13.32
C ILE A 449 -12.44 -5.24 -13.22
N GLU A 450 -13.12 -4.79 -14.28
CA GLU A 450 -13.84 -3.51 -14.32
C GLU A 450 -14.94 -3.41 -13.25
N LYS A 451 -15.56 -4.52 -12.84
CA LYS A 451 -16.60 -4.51 -11.80
C LYS A 451 -16.08 -3.97 -10.46
N PHE A 452 -14.79 -4.12 -10.19
CA PHE A 452 -14.15 -3.59 -8.98
C PHE A 452 -14.05 -2.04 -8.98
N LEU A 453 -14.36 -1.37 -10.09
CA LEU A 453 -14.51 0.09 -10.15
C LEU A 453 -15.90 0.59 -9.71
N LYS A 454 -16.91 -0.29 -9.53
CA LYS A 454 -18.25 0.13 -9.07
C LYS A 454 -18.23 0.95 -7.76
N PRO A 455 -17.44 0.60 -6.71
CA PRO A 455 -17.32 1.45 -5.53
C PRO A 455 -16.75 2.84 -5.85
N ALA A 456 -15.81 2.96 -6.81
CA ALA A 456 -15.28 4.25 -7.24
C ALA A 456 -16.34 5.08 -7.98
N MET A 457 -17.14 4.46 -8.84
CA MET A 457 -18.25 5.12 -9.53
C MET A 457 -19.27 5.67 -8.52
N PHE A 458 -19.63 4.89 -7.51
CA PHE A 458 -20.51 5.33 -6.43
C PHE A 458 -19.87 6.43 -5.60
N GLY A 459 -18.62 6.24 -5.16
CA GLY A 459 -17.87 7.18 -4.34
C GLY A 459 -17.63 8.53 -5.01
N SER A 460 -17.53 8.55 -6.36
CA SER A 460 -17.22 9.76 -7.13
C SER A 460 -18.26 10.88 -6.99
N PHE A 461 -19.52 10.55 -6.68
CA PHE A 461 -20.56 11.56 -6.44
C PHE A 461 -20.44 12.21 -5.05
N PHE A 462 -19.87 11.51 -4.08
CA PHE A 462 -19.71 12.01 -2.72
C PHE A 462 -18.63 13.09 -2.61
N LEU A 463 -17.61 13.07 -3.46
CA LEU A 463 -16.54 14.07 -3.44
C LEU A 463 -17.06 15.49 -3.68
N PRO A 464 -17.68 15.80 -4.83
CA PRO A 464 -18.18 17.15 -5.08
C PRO A 464 -19.26 17.57 -4.08
N VAL A 465 -20.17 16.66 -3.72
CA VAL A 465 -21.22 16.95 -2.73
C VAL A 465 -20.60 17.35 -1.39
N GLY A 466 -19.64 16.57 -0.89
CA GLY A 466 -18.95 16.88 0.36
C GLY A 466 -18.20 18.20 0.30
N LEU A 467 -17.50 18.48 -0.81
CA LEU A 467 -16.74 19.73 -1.01
C LEU A 467 -17.66 20.97 -1.12
N PHE A 468 -18.76 20.88 -1.85
CA PHE A 468 -19.71 22.00 -1.93
C PHE A 468 -20.35 22.27 -0.58
N ILE A 469 -20.74 21.24 0.16
CA ILE A 469 -21.28 21.41 1.52
C ILE A 469 -20.21 22.05 2.41
N PHE A 470 -18.98 21.54 2.44
CA PHE A 470 -17.92 22.14 3.23
C PHE A 470 -17.68 23.61 2.86
N ALA A 471 -17.60 23.93 1.57
CA ALA A 471 -17.32 25.27 1.08
C ALA A 471 -18.39 26.30 1.46
N TRP A 472 -19.67 25.97 1.21
CA TRP A 472 -20.78 26.92 1.37
C TRP A 472 -21.47 26.84 2.74
N ALA A 473 -21.26 25.78 3.51
CA ALA A 473 -21.69 25.74 4.90
C ALA A 473 -20.72 26.42 5.87
N SER A 474 -19.49 26.75 5.43
CA SER A 474 -18.49 27.45 6.23
C SER A 474 -18.80 28.95 6.29
N SER A 475 -19.76 29.33 7.14
CA SER A 475 -20.24 30.71 7.30
C SER A 475 -20.57 30.99 8.77
N PRO A 476 -20.38 32.24 9.25
CA PRO A 476 -20.73 32.62 10.62
C PRO A 476 -22.23 32.42 10.95
N LYS A 477 -23.08 32.33 9.92
CA LYS A 477 -24.54 32.15 10.05
C LYS A 477 -24.95 30.68 10.17
N THR A 478 -24.02 29.74 9.87
CA THR A 478 -24.31 28.32 9.83
C THR A 478 -23.69 27.62 11.05
N HIS A 479 -24.36 26.60 11.57
CA HIS A 479 -23.82 25.82 12.67
C HIS A 479 -22.54 25.06 12.25
N TRP A 480 -21.52 25.02 13.08
CA TRP A 480 -20.21 24.41 12.81
C TRP A 480 -20.25 22.93 12.40
N ILE A 481 -21.33 22.22 12.75
CA ILE A 481 -21.53 20.83 12.33
C ILE A 481 -21.72 20.68 10.81
N ALA A 482 -22.23 21.72 10.12
CA ALA A 482 -22.52 21.62 8.70
C ALA A 482 -21.27 21.42 7.82
N PRO A 483 -20.17 22.17 7.97
CA PRO A 483 -18.91 21.84 7.27
C PRO A 483 -18.35 20.47 7.69
N CYS A 484 -18.53 20.02 8.94
CA CYS A 484 -18.13 18.67 9.37
C CYS A 484 -18.87 17.57 8.59
N ILE A 485 -20.17 17.76 8.30
CA ILE A 485 -20.95 16.84 7.46
C ILE A 485 -20.38 16.83 6.03
N GLY A 486 -19.96 17.97 5.50
CA GLY A 486 -19.28 18.06 4.20
C GLY A 486 -17.99 17.21 4.17
N ALA A 487 -17.14 17.35 5.17
CA ALA A 487 -15.92 16.56 5.30
C ALA A 487 -16.20 15.06 5.47
N PHE A 488 -17.19 14.70 6.27
CA PHE A 488 -17.65 13.32 6.46
C PHE A 488 -18.08 12.67 5.13
N ILE A 489 -18.93 13.36 4.36
CA ILE A 489 -19.41 12.87 3.05
C ILE A 489 -18.26 12.71 2.06
N PHE A 490 -17.36 13.70 2.00
CA PHE A 490 -16.18 13.61 1.15
C PHE A 490 -15.33 12.38 1.47
N CYS A 491 -15.06 12.09 2.75
CA CYS A 491 -14.23 10.95 3.17
C CYS A 491 -14.87 9.60 2.86
N ILE A 492 -16.22 9.49 2.86
CA ILE A 492 -16.90 8.29 2.36
C ILE A 492 -16.51 8.04 0.90
N GLY A 493 -16.61 9.07 0.06
CA GLY A 493 -16.26 8.97 -1.37
C GLY A 493 -14.78 8.68 -1.58
N ALA A 494 -13.91 9.42 -0.90
CA ALA A 494 -12.47 9.34 -1.03
C ALA A 494 -11.94 7.93 -0.76
N LEU A 495 -12.37 7.28 0.32
CA LEU A 495 -11.94 5.92 0.65
C LEU A 495 -12.42 4.89 -0.38
N ASN A 496 -13.69 4.99 -0.83
CA ASN A 496 -14.23 4.08 -1.84
C ASN A 496 -13.46 4.17 -3.16
N ILE A 497 -13.14 5.39 -3.61
CA ILE A 497 -12.39 5.61 -4.85
C ILE A 497 -10.97 5.07 -4.70
N PHE A 498 -10.31 5.43 -3.60
CA PHE A 498 -8.93 5.04 -3.33
C PHE A 498 -8.76 3.51 -3.36
N GLN A 499 -9.60 2.81 -2.60
CA GLN A 499 -9.57 1.35 -2.53
C GLN A 499 -9.95 0.67 -3.85
N ALA A 500 -10.94 1.19 -4.56
CA ALA A 500 -11.33 0.64 -5.85
C ALA A 500 -10.24 0.80 -6.90
N ILE A 501 -9.55 1.95 -6.94
CA ILE A 501 -8.44 2.21 -7.86
C ILE A 501 -7.26 1.28 -7.55
N PHE A 502 -6.87 1.13 -6.27
CA PHE A 502 -5.79 0.22 -5.89
C PHE A 502 -6.10 -1.24 -6.21
N ASN A 503 -7.35 -1.67 -5.98
CA ASN A 503 -7.79 -3.02 -6.33
C ASN A 503 -7.79 -3.23 -7.84
N TYR A 504 -8.27 -2.26 -8.62
CA TYR A 504 -8.29 -2.33 -10.07
C TYR A 504 -6.88 -2.35 -10.68
N LEU A 505 -5.99 -1.46 -10.22
CA LEU A 505 -4.60 -1.42 -10.67
C LEU A 505 -3.86 -2.71 -10.27
N GLY A 506 -4.13 -3.22 -9.06
CA GLY A 506 -3.53 -4.45 -8.56
C GLY A 506 -3.87 -5.68 -9.40
N ARG A 507 -5.09 -5.75 -9.91
CA ARG A 507 -5.55 -6.85 -10.76
C ARG A 507 -5.17 -6.67 -12.23
N GLY A 508 -5.21 -5.43 -12.72
CA GLY A 508 -4.98 -5.12 -14.14
C GLY A 508 -3.51 -5.04 -14.54
N PHE A 509 -2.59 -4.91 -13.57
CA PHE A 509 -1.14 -4.75 -13.79
C PHE A 509 -0.33 -5.63 -12.83
N TYR A 510 -0.78 -6.86 -12.62
CA TYR A 510 -0.21 -7.77 -11.62
C TYR A 510 1.31 -7.93 -11.77
N ARG A 511 1.79 -8.15 -13.01
CA ARG A 511 3.22 -8.33 -13.32
C ARG A 511 4.10 -7.12 -12.93
N TYR A 512 3.55 -5.91 -12.97
CA TYR A 512 4.27 -4.65 -12.68
C TYR A 512 3.71 -3.91 -11.47
N LEU A 513 3.06 -4.64 -10.56
CA LEU A 513 2.31 -4.10 -9.44
C LEU A 513 3.13 -3.13 -8.57
N ALA A 514 4.35 -3.54 -8.20
CA ALA A 514 5.25 -2.72 -7.40
C ALA A 514 5.59 -1.39 -8.11
N SER A 515 5.87 -1.44 -9.41
CA SER A 515 6.18 -0.25 -10.22
C SER A 515 4.97 0.68 -10.34
N VAL A 516 3.77 0.14 -10.56
CA VAL A 516 2.52 0.92 -10.65
C VAL A 516 2.22 1.62 -9.33
N PHE A 517 2.35 0.92 -8.21
CA PHE A 517 2.10 1.49 -6.89
C PHE A 517 3.16 2.50 -6.47
N ALA A 518 4.43 2.27 -6.78
CA ALA A 518 5.50 3.24 -6.53
C ALA A 518 5.28 4.53 -7.35
N GLY A 519 4.94 4.40 -8.62
CA GLY A 519 4.62 5.53 -9.49
C GLY A 519 3.36 6.30 -9.04
N ASN A 520 2.30 5.60 -8.60
CA ASN A 520 1.12 6.22 -8.00
C ASN A 520 1.49 6.98 -6.72
N CYS A 521 2.30 6.37 -5.84
CA CYS A 521 2.75 7.01 -4.61
C CYS A 521 3.54 8.28 -4.88
N LEU A 522 4.47 8.25 -5.85
CA LEU A 522 5.25 9.41 -6.26
C LEU A 522 4.36 10.56 -6.75
N MET A 523 3.50 10.29 -7.73
CA MET A 523 2.64 11.31 -8.35
C MET A 523 1.68 11.91 -7.34
N ARG A 524 1.02 11.09 -6.52
CA ARG A 524 0.08 11.50 -5.49
C ARG A 524 0.75 12.36 -4.42
N SER A 525 1.91 11.92 -3.91
CA SER A 525 2.61 12.61 -2.84
C SER A 525 3.18 13.95 -3.31
N TRP A 526 3.79 13.99 -4.48
CA TRP A 526 4.35 15.24 -5.01
C TRP A 526 3.28 16.29 -5.31
N SER A 527 2.16 15.87 -5.89
CA SER A 527 1.02 16.78 -6.11
C SER A 527 0.50 17.34 -4.80
N ALA A 528 0.34 16.50 -3.78
CA ALA A 528 -0.16 16.91 -2.48
C ALA A 528 0.85 17.71 -1.65
N ALA A 529 2.15 17.52 -1.86
CA ALA A 529 3.19 18.27 -1.17
C ALA A 529 3.23 19.76 -1.57
N VAL A 530 3.01 20.02 -2.86
CA VAL A 530 3.09 21.38 -3.41
C VAL A 530 1.83 22.19 -3.11
N PHE A 531 0.67 21.55 -3.09
CA PHE A 531 -0.62 22.25 -3.06
C PHE A 531 -0.89 23.04 -1.76
N PRO A 532 -0.51 22.60 -0.53
CA PRO A 532 -0.69 23.40 0.69
C PRO A 532 -0.05 24.80 0.60
N LEU A 533 1.02 24.96 -0.17
CA LEU A 533 1.66 26.26 -0.38
C LEU A 533 0.76 27.27 -1.11
N PHE A 534 -0.24 26.80 -1.87
CA PHE A 534 -1.16 27.61 -2.66
C PHE A 534 -2.55 27.74 -2.03
N VAL A 535 -2.90 26.87 -1.08
CA VAL A 535 -4.24 26.80 -0.49
C VAL A 535 -4.59 28.07 0.24
N SER A 536 -3.72 28.56 1.13
CA SER A 536 -3.98 29.78 1.90
C SER A 536 -4.12 31.01 1.00
N PRO A 537 -3.22 31.32 0.05
CA PRO A 537 -3.44 32.36 -0.95
C PRO A 537 -4.70 32.17 -1.78
N MET A 538 -5.04 30.96 -2.18
CA MET A 538 -6.26 30.67 -2.94
C MET A 538 -7.50 31.08 -2.16
N TYR A 539 -7.63 30.65 -0.90
CA TYR A 539 -8.80 31.02 -0.08
C TYR A 539 -8.84 32.52 0.24
N HIS A 540 -7.72 33.13 0.59
CA HIS A 540 -7.69 34.57 0.89
C HIS A 540 -8.05 35.44 -0.33
N ASN A 541 -7.52 35.14 -1.51
CA ASN A 541 -7.75 35.92 -2.73
C ASN A 541 -9.14 35.72 -3.33
N THR A 542 -9.81 34.61 -3.01
CA THR A 542 -11.16 34.31 -3.51
C THR A 542 -12.24 34.55 -2.45
N ALA A 543 -11.87 34.94 -1.23
CA ALA A 543 -12.78 35.11 -0.10
C ALA A 543 -13.93 36.07 -0.37
N ILE A 544 -15.15 35.66 -0.01
CA ILE A 544 -16.34 36.52 0.04
C ILE A 544 -16.70 36.74 1.52
N LYS A 545 -17.20 37.93 1.86
CA LYS A 545 -17.44 38.40 3.23
C LYS A 545 -18.13 37.38 4.15
N ASP A 546 -19.16 36.68 3.64
CA ASP A 546 -19.91 35.69 4.45
C ASP A 546 -19.46 34.24 4.22
N PHE A 547 -18.61 34.00 3.21
CA PHE A 547 -18.15 32.66 2.78
C PHE A 547 -16.68 32.67 2.41
N PRO A 548 -15.76 32.76 3.41
CA PRO A 548 -14.32 32.90 3.13
C PRO A 548 -13.73 31.76 2.30
N VAL A 549 -14.21 30.54 2.47
CA VAL A 549 -13.73 29.34 1.74
C VAL A 549 -14.65 28.91 0.59
N GLY A 550 -15.82 29.57 0.43
CA GLY A 550 -16.84 29.19 -0.54
C GLY A 550 -16.35 29.12 -1.99
N PRO A 551 -15.85 30.23 -2.56
CA PRO A 551 -15.42 30.25 -3.97
C PRO A 551 -14.19 29.36 -4.21
N GLY A 552 -13.16 29.40 -3.34
CA GLY A 552 -12.00 28.54 -3.45
C GLY A 552 -12.36 27.05 -3.37
N GLY A 553 -13.24 26.68 -2.42
CA GLY A 553 -13.77 25.32 -2.32
C GLY A 553 -14.61 24.91 -3.53
N SER A 554 -15.35 25.87 -4.15
CA SER A 554 -16.12 25.60 -5.38
C SER A 554 -15.24 25.28 -6.57
N ILE A 555 -14.03 25.88 -6.67
CA ILE A 555 -13.04 25.52 -7.71
C ILE A 555 -12.68 24.02 -7.57
N LEU A 556 -12.33 23.59 -6.37
CA LEU A 556 -11.97 22.19 -6.11
C LEU A 556 -13.16 21.25 -6.33
N ALA A 557 -14.34 21.65 -5.90
CA ALA A 557 -15.58 20.88 -6.11
C ALA A 557 -15.91 20.74 -7.60
N SER A 558 -15.75 21.81 -8.39
CA SER A 558 -15.98 21.77 -9.84
C SER A 558 -15.02 20.84 -10.57
N VAL A 559 -13.73 20.84 -10.18
CA VAL A 559 -12.76 19.88 -10.69
C VAL A 559 -13.17 18.45 -10.32
N SER A 560 -13.66 18.22 -9.09
CA SER A 560 -14.12 16.89 -8.69
C SER A 560 -15.36 16.40 -9.47
N VAL A 561 -16.24 17.32 -9.91
CA VAL A 561 -17.36 16.99 -10.81
C VAL A 561 -16.83 16.45 -12.15
N LEU A 562 -15.84 17.10 -12.74
CA LEU A 562 -15.24 16.62 -13.99
C LEU A 562 -14.59 15.25 -13.82
N MET A 563 -14.00 15.00 -12.66
CA MET A 563 -13.35 13.72 -12.36
C MET A 563 -14.30 12.55 -12.16
N ILE A 564 -15.61 12.80 -11.96
CA ILE A 564 -16.64 11.73 -11.94
C ILE A 564 -16.56 10.90 -13.23
N ALA A 565 -16.23 11.52 -14.37
CA ALA A 565 -16.15 10.82 -15.64
C ALA A 565 -15.10 9.71 -15.69
N ILE A 566 -13.98 9.83 -14.92
CA ILE A 566 -12.84 8.92 -15.01
C ILE A 566 -13.23 7.45 -14.71
N PRO A 567 -13.83 7.09 -13.56
CA PRO A 567 -14.19 5.71 -13.29
C PRO A 567 -15.25 5.16 -14.25
N PHE A 568 -16.15 6.00 -14.77
CA PHE A 568 -17.14 5.59 -15.76
C PHE A 568 -16.51 5.29 -17.12
N VAL A 569 -15.60 6.14 -17.58
CA VAL A 569 -14.86 5.93 -18.84
C VAL A 569 -14.02 4.65 -18.75
N ILE A 570 -13.30 4.45 -17.65
CA ILE A 570 -12.48 3.26 -17.47
C ILE A 570 -13.37 2.01 -17.30
N TYR A 571 -14.50 2.09 -16.62
CA TYR A 571 -15.46 0.99 -16.54
C TYR A 571 -15.95 0.56 -17.92
N LYS A 572 -16.21 1.51 -18.82
CA LYS A 572 -16.74 1.21 -20.17
C LYS A 572 -15.64 0.78 -21.16
N PHE A 573 -14.48 1.40 -21.12
CA PHE A 573 -13.41 1.22 -22.10
C PHE A 573 -12.18 0.49 -21.54
N GLY A 574 -12.19 0.05 -20.28
CA GLY A 574 -11.05 -0.53 -19.58
C GLY A 574 -10.44 -1.73 -20.29
N VAL A 575 -11.27 -2.64 -20.77
CA VAL A 575 -10.81 -3.82 -21.54
C VAL A 575 -10.03 -3.39 -22.78
N SER A 576 -10.56 -2.43 -23.56
CA SER A 576 -9.88 -1.94 -24.77
C SER A 576 -8.60 -1.16 -24.45
N LEU A 577 -8.58 -0.42 -23.35
CA LEU A 577 -7.40 0.32 -22.92
C LEU A 577 -6.29 -0.61 -22.43
N ARG A 578 -6.64 -1.66 -21.66
CA ARG A 578 -5.67 -2.68 -21.24
C ARG A 578 -5.11 -3.44 -22.42
N GLY A 579 -5.94 -3.86 -23.37
CA GLY A 579 -5.47 -4.58 -24.57
C GLY A 579 -4.52 -3.77 -25.47
N ARG A 580 -4.40 -2.45 -25.27
CA ARG A 580 -3.42 -1.59 -25.96
C ARG A 580 -2.17 -1.31 -25.13
N SER A 581 -2.20 -1.62 -23.84
CA SER A 581 -1.10 -1.43 -22.92
C SER A 581 -0.07 -2.53 -23.08
N LYS A 582 1.22 -2.16 -23.01
CA LYS A 582 2.34 -3.11 -22.96
C LYS A 582 2.58 -3.66 -21.56
N TYR A 583 1.96 -3.07 -20.54
CA TYR A 583 2.19 -3.36 -19.14
C TYR A 583 0.96 -3.94 -18.44
N ALA A 584 -0.21 -3.89 -19.07
CA ALA A 584 -1.43 -4.52 -18.56
C ALA A 584 -1.44 -6.02 -18.90
N ASN A 585 -2.03 -6.79 -17.99
CA ASN A 585 -2.24 -8.22 -18.17
C ASN A 585 -3.57 -8.47 -18.88
#